data_927b000d6f46a900ff6678e61e57a66f
#
_entry.id   927b000d6f46a900ff6678e61e57a66f
#
_cell.length_a   1.000
_cell.length_b   1.000
_cell.length_c   1.000
_cell.angle_alpha   90.00
_cell.angle_beta   90.00
_cell.angle_gamma   90.00
#
_symmetry.space_group_name_H-M   'P 1'
#
loop_
_entity.id
_entity.type
_entity.pdbx_description
1 polymer ?
#
loop_
_entity_poly.entity_id
_entity_poly.type
_entity_poly.pdbx_seq_one_letter_code
_entity_poly.pdbx_strand_id
1 'polypeptide(L)'
;MDVLVYELDGNLYINLTNRCSNDCRFCVRSVNPDYYGNDLWLSKEPTAEEVIAKLPDKNYNEVVFCGYGEPTFRIDELVKIGKELKKRGYIVRLNTNGQGNLINGRDITEELAEGVDKVNVSLNAGSRETYYDLCRPVFGEDA
;
A
#
# COMPACT_ATOMS: atom_id res chain seq x y z
N MET A 1 -13.85 -3.76 14.47
CA MET A 1 -13.14 -4.78 13.64
C MET A 1 -12.34 -4.05 12.57
N ASP A 2 -11.09 -4.43 12.40
CA ASP A 2 -10.20 -3.78 11.43
C ASP A 2 -10.67 -4.00 9.99
N VAL A 3 -10.59 -2.95 9.15
CA VAL A 3 -10.90 -3.03 7.72
C VAL A 3 -9.63 -3.48 6.97
N LEU A 4 -9.59 -4.74 6.59
CA LEU A 4 -8.48 -5.33 5.83
C LEU A 4 -8.63 -5.15 4.32
N VAL A 5 -9.87 -5.18 3.85
CA VAL A 5 -10.22 -4.95 2.44
C VAL A 5 -11.41 -4.00 2.35
N TYR A 6 -11.42 -3.16 1.32
CA TYR A 6 -12.52 -2.23 1.06
C TYR A 6 -12.72 -2.01 -0.44
N GLU A 7 -13.94 -1.71 -0.85
CA GLU A 7 -14.29 -1.49 -2.26
C GLU A 7 -14.43 0.00 -2.56
N LEU A 8 -13.90 0.41 -3.70
CA LEU A 8 -14.03 1.76 -4.22
C LEU A 8 -13.93 1.75 -5.75
N ASP A 9 -14.92 2.34 -6.43
CA ASP A 9 -14.93 2.54 -7.89
C ASP A 9 -14.64 1.27 -8.72
N GLY A 10 -15.19 0.13 -8.30
CA GLY A 10 -15.04 -1.16 -8.98
C GLY A 10 -13.71 -1.87 -8.75
N ASN A 11 -12.89 -1.36 -7.84
CA ASN A 11 -11.65 -1.97 -7.39
C ASN A 11 -11.78 -2.49 -5.95
N LEU A 12 -11.00 -3.50 -5.62
CA LEU A 12 -10.77 -3.94 -4.25
C LEU A 12 -9.44 -3.38 -3.76
N TYR A 13 -9.45 -2.80 -2.57
CA TYR A 13 -8.25 -2.26 -1.92
C TYR A 13 -7.89 -3.09 -0.71
N ILE A 14 -6.58 -3.31 -0.51
CA ILE A 14 -6.02 -4.09 0.60
C ILE A 14 -5.23 -3.18 1.53
N ASN A 15 -5.59 -3.18 2.81
CA ASN A 15 -4.99 -2.39 3.87
C ASN A 15 -4.07 -3.29 4.71
N LEU A 16 -2.75 -3.19 4.51
CA LEU A 16 -1.75 -4.07 5.13
C LEU A 16 -1.09 -3.49 6.36
N THR A 17 -0.98 -2.16 6.44
CA THR A 17 -0.20 -1.50 7.48
C THR A 17 -0.57 -0.03 7.60
N ASN A 18 -0.39 0.52 8.79
CA ASN A 18 -0.44 1.97 9.01
C ASN A 18 0.97 2.57 9.10
N ARG A 19 2.02 1.76 9.05
CA ARG A 19 3.40 2.27 9.01
C ARG A 19 3.70 2.95 7.69
N CYS A 20 4.31 4.12 7.74
CA CYS A 20 4.75 4.86 6.57
C CYS A 20 6.10 5.51 6.86
N SER A 21 6.99 5.53 5.86
CA SER A 21 8.27 6.23 5.93
C SER A 21 8.14 7.75 5.73
N ASN A 22 6.95 8.22 5.35
CA ASN A 22 6.60 9.62 5.22
C ASN A 22 5.60 10.05 6.31
N ASP A 23 5.61 11.36 6.61
CA ASP A 23 4.61 12.05 7.41
C ASP A 23 4.11 13.27 6.64
N CYS A 24 3.47 13.00 5.51
CA CYS A 24 3.04 14.04 4.57
C CYS A 24 2.03 14.99 5.20
N ARG A 25 2.20 16.29 4.97
CA ARG A 25 1.27 17.34 5.45
C ARG A 25 -0.15 17.17 4.88
N PHE A 26 -0.27 16.58 3.71
CA PHE A 26 -1.53 16.35 2.99
C PHE A 26 -2.05 14.90 3.14
N CYS A 27 -1.49 14.10 4.05
CA CYS A 27 -1.87 12.69 4.17
C CYS A 27 -3.34 12.55 4.58
N VAL A 28 -4.08 11.75 3.85
CA VAL A 28 -5.52 11.52 4.08
C VAL A 28 -5.81 11.05 5.51
N ARG A 29 -4.94 10.26 6.12
CA ARG A 29 -5.09 9.77 7.50
C ARG A 29 -5.13 10.89 8.54
N SER A 30 -4.52 12.05 8.23
CA SER A 30 -4.47 13.22 9.11
C SER A 30 -5.52 14.25 8.76
N VAL A 31 -5.91 14.34 7.49
CA VAL A 31 -6.84 15.35 6.96
C VAL A 31 -8.29 14.85 6.97
N ASN A 32 -8.49 13.58 6.62
CA ASN A 32 -9.82 12.97 6.59
C ASN A 32 -9.72 11.50 7.08
N PRO A 33 -9.88 11.27 8.39
CA PRO A 33 -9.72 9.94 8.97
C PRO A 33 -10.80 8.95 8.56
N ASP A 34 -11.90 9.42 7.97
CA ASP A 34 -12.97 8.57 7.43
C ASP A 34 -12.86 8.49 5.91
N TYR A 35 -12.03 7.57 5.41
CA TYR A 35 -11.74 7.41 3.99
C TYR A 35 -12.89 6.69 3.27
N TYR A 36 -13.76 7.47 2.62
CA TYR A 36 -14.94 6.95 1.90
C TYR A 36 -15.80 6.00 2.76
N GLY A 37 -16.03 6.37 4.02
CA GLY A 37 -16.80 5.55 4.96
C GLY A 37 -16.02 4.40 5.60
N ASN A 38 -14.69 4.35 5.44
CA ASN A 38 -13.84 3.31 6.00
C ASN A 38 -12.82 3.91 6.97
N ASP A 39 -12.81 3.40 8.19
CA ASP A 39 -11.72 3.62 9.12
C ASP A 39 -10.60 2.62 8.82
N LEU A 40 -9.50 3.08 8.25
CA LEU A 40 -8.37 2.24 7.84
C LEU A 40 -7.30 2.11 8.92
N TRP A 41 -7.53 2.60 10.14
CA TRP A 41 -6.64 2.34 11.25
C TRP A 41 -6.71 0.87 11.68
N LEU A 42 -5.56 0.23 11.75
CA LEU A 42 -5.43 -1.17 12.13
C LEU A 42 -5.04 -1.29 13.61
N SER A 43 -5.70 -2.17 14.34
CA SER A 43 -5.31 -2.54 15.70
C SER A 43 -4.06 -3.42 15.71
N LYS A 44 -3.87 -4.22 14.65
CA LYS A 44 -2.67 -5.02 14.39
C LYS A 44 -2.44 -5.15 12.88
N GLU A 45 -1.21 -5.40 12.49
CA GLU A 45 -0.93 -5.75 11.09
C GLU A 45 -1.42 -7.17 10.78
N PRO A 46 -2.25 -7.35 9.72
CA PRO A 46 -2.78 -8.67 9.39
C PRO A 46 -1.72 -9.57 8.77
N THR A 47 -1.87 -10.88 8.92
CA THR A 47 -1.12 -11.85 8.13
C THR A 47 -1.66 -11.95 6.71
N ALA A 48 -0.86 -12.53 5.80
CA ALA A 48 -1.33 -12.79 4.44
C ALA A 48 -2.57 -13.68 4.42
N GLU A 49 -2.60 -14.70 5.30
CA GLU A 49 -3.72 -15.62 5.43
C GLU A 49 -5.00 -14.92 5.90
N GLU A 50 -4.89 -14.02 6.86
CA GLU A 50 -6.04 -13.23 7.35
C GLU A 50 -6.63 -12.37 6.23
N VAL A 51 -5.78 -11.76 5.39
CA VAL A 51 -6.24 -10.98 4.24
C VAL A 51 -6.88 -11.87 3.19
N ILE A 52 -6.21 -12.97 2.81
CA ILE A 52 -6.71 -13.91 1.80
C ILE A 52 -8.08 -14.47 2.19
N ALA A 53 -8.28 -14.77 3.47
CA ALA A 53 -9.57 -15.26 3.99
C ALA A 53 -10.70 -14.22 3.90
N LYS A 54 -10.37 -12.92 3.78
CA LYS A 54 -11.34 -11.83 3.65
C LYS A 54 -11.59 -11.40 2.21
N LEU A 55 -10.87 -11.96 1.23
CA LEU A 55 -11.07 -11.62 -0.19
C LEU A 55 -12.46 -12.06 -0.64
N PRO A 56 -13.28 -11.13 -1.18
CA PRO A 56 -14.58 -11.49 -1.72
C PRO A 56 -14.45 -12.34 -2.98
N ASP A 57 -15.40 -13.25 -3.20
CA ASP A 57 -15.53 -13.98 -4.46
C ASP A 57 -16.36 -13.13 -5.45
N LYS A 58 -15.71 -12.13 -6.04
CA LYS A 58 -16.33 -11.13 -6.91
C LYS A 58 -15.30 -10.63 -7.93
N ASN A 59 -15.79 -10.16 -9.06
CA ASN A 59 -14.94 -9.54 -10.07
C ASN A 59 -14.63 -8.09 -9.72
N TYR A 60 -13.37 -7.70 -9.91
CA TYR A 60 -12.88 -6.33 -9.76
C TYR A 60 -12.07 -5.93 -11.00
N ASN A 61 -12.03 -4.63 -11.31
CA ASN A 61 -11.17 -4.12 -12.36
C ASN A 61 -9.70 -4.34 -11.99
N GLU A 62 -9.34 -4.00 -10.76
CA GLU A 62 -8.01 -4.21 -10.18
C GLU A 62 -8.14 -4.52 -8.68
N VAL A 63 -7.15 -5.22 -8.13
CA VAL A 63 -6.95 -5.35 -6.68
C VAL A 63 -5.70 -4.56 -6.33
N VAL A 64 -5.83 -3.63 -5.38
CA VAL A 64 -4.84 -2.58 -5.12
C VAL A 64 -4.34 -2.65 -3.69
N PHE A 65 -3.03 -2.75 -3.50
CA PHE A 65 -2.43 -2.54 -2.18
C PHE A 65 -2.35 -1.04 -1.90
N CYS A 66 -3.20 -0.55 -1.02
CA CYS A 66 -3.30 0.86 -0.64
C CYS A 66 -4.08 1.01 0.65
N GLY A 67 -3.56 1.80 1.59
CA GLY A 67 -4.19 2.11 2.86
C GLY A 67 -3.60 3.40 3.45
N TYR A 68 -3.64 3.55 4.76
CA TYR A 68 -3.03 4.71 5.43
C TYR A 68 -1.50 4.65 5.51
N GLY A 69 -0.91 3.48 5.35
CA GLY A 69 0.52 3.27 5.40
C GLY A 69 1.15 3.01 4.02
N GLU A 70 2.43 2.71 4.04
CA GLU A 70 3.20 2.30 2.87
C GLU A 70 3.25 0.77 2.78
N PRO A 71 2.61 0.14 1.78
CA PRO A 71 2.49 -1.33 1.71
C PRO A 71 3.83 -2.07 1.67
N THR A 72 4.90 -1.46 1.16
CA THR A 72 6.23 -2.10 1.04
C THR A 72 6.92 -2.34 2.38
N PHE A 73 6.41 -1.82 3.49
CA PHE A 73 6.79 -2.30 4.84
C PHE A 73 6.44 -3.77 5.07
N ARG A 74 5.48 -4.27 4.31
CA ARG A 74 4.97 -5.65 4.42
C ARG A 74 5.21 -6.42 3.13
N ILE A 75 6.44 -6.34 2.60
CA ILE A 75 6.77 -6.91 1.28
C ILE A 75 6.50 -8.42 1.20
N ASP A 76 6.78 -9.17 2.25
CA ASP A 76 6.58 -10.63 2.26
C ASP A 76 5.09 -10.98 2.16
N GLU A 77 4.24 -10.35 2.97
CA GLU A 77 2.79 -10.52 2.90
C GLU A 77 2.21 -9.99 1.60
N LEU A 78 2.68 -8.84 1.13
CA LEU A 78 2.27 -8.25 -0.13
C LEU A 78 2.50 -9.20 -1.30
N VAL A 79 3.69 -9.78 -1.40
CA VAL A 79 4.05 -10.72 -2.48
C VAL A 79 3.24 -12.01 -2.36
N LYS A 80 3.05 -12.53 -1.15
CA LYS A 80 2.26 -13.75 -0.91
C LYS A 80 0.80 -13.57 -1.32
N ILE A 81 0.18 -12.45 -0.92
CA ILE A 81 -1.20 -12.12 -1.30
C ILE A 81 -1.28 -11.87 -2.80
N GLY A 82 -0.34 -11.11 -3.36
CA GLY A 82 -0.29 -10.81 -4.78
C GLY A 82 -0.23 -12.06 -5.67
N LYS A 83 0.59 -13.03 -5.31
CA LYS A 83 0.67 -14.32 -6.00
C LYS A 83 -0.68 -15.06 -5.98
N GLU A 84 -1.36 -15.09 -4.84
CA GLU A 84 -2.69 -15.71 -4.73
C GLU A 84 -3.71 -14.98 -5.59
N LEU A 85 -3.70 -13.65 -5.59
CA LEU A 85 -4.60 -12.83 -6.42
C LEU A 85 -4.37 -13.07 -7.92
N LYS A 86 -3.11 -13.11 -8.36
CA LYS A 86 -2.75 -13.40 -9.76
C LYS A 86 -3.19 -14.80 -10.16
N LYS A 87 -3.04 -15.78 -9.28
CA LYS A 87 -3.52 -17.16 -9.49
C LYS A 87 -5.05 -17.19 -9.67
N ARG A 88 -5.79 -16.32 -8.97
CA ARG A 88 -7.25 -16.19 -9.14
C ARG A 88 -7.65 -15.37 -10.38
N GLY A 89 -6.69 -14.83 -11.13
CA GLY A 89 -6.92 -14.08 -12.37
C GLY A 89 -7.10 -12.58 -12.20
N TYR A 90 -6.86 -12.03 -11.03
CA TYR A 90 -6.92 -10.59 -10.79
C TYR A 90 -5.70 -9.85 -11.34
N ILE A 91 -5.92 -8.60 -11.77
CA ILE A 91 -4.84 -7.64 -12.03
C ILE A 91 -4.50 -6.98 -10.69
N VAL A 92 -3.23 -7.04 -10.30
CA VAL A 92 -2.76 -6.55 -9.00
C VAL A 92 -1.92 -5.29 -9.17
N ARG A 93 -2.29 -4.23 -8.46
CA ARG A 93 -1.59 -2.96 -8.44
C ARG A 93 -1.06 -2.63 -7.05
N LEU A 94 0.10 -2.00 -7.00
CA LEU A 94 0.66 -1.37 -5.81
C LEU A 94 0.62 0.14 -5.96
N ASN A 95 0.07 0.84 -4.98
CA ASN A 95 0.27 2.28 -4.79
C ASN A 95 1.34 2.47 -3.71
N THR A 96 2.41 3.17 -4.04
CA THR A 96 3.59 3.29 -3.16
C THR A 96 4.18 4.69 -3.18
N ASN A 97 4.88 5.05 -2.11
CA ASN A 97 5.71 6.26 -2.07
C ASN A 97 7.07 6.10 -2.79
N GLY A 98 7.38 4.90 -3.28
CA GLY A 98 8.62 4.62 -4.02
C GLY A 98 9.84 4.31 -3.14
N GLN A 99 9.72 4.27 -1.82
CA GLN A 99 10.84 4.09 -0.90
C GLN A 99 11.05 2.62 -0.47
N GLY A 100 10.47 1.67 -1.19
CA GLY A 100 10.49 0.25 -0.80
C GLY A 100 11.90 -0.32 -0.62
N ASN A 101 12.85 0.04 -1.47
CA ASN A 101 14.24 -0.41 -1.34
C ASN A 101 14.92 0.15 -0.08
N LEU A 102 14.67 1.43 0.23
CA LEU A 102 15.17 2.05 1.46
C LEU A 102 14.56 1.41 2.72
N ILE A 103 13.24 1.19 2.69
CA ILE A 103 12.49 0.57 3.80
C ILE A 103 13.04 -0.83 4.11
N ASN A 104 13.31 -1.62 3.08
CA ASN A 104 13.73 -3.02 3.22
C ASN A 104 15.26 -3.21 3.27
N GLY A 105 16.03 -2.15 3.03
CA GLY A 105 17.51 -2.21 3.03
C GLY A 105 18.08 -3.08 1.90
N ARG A 106 17.33 -3.32 0.85
CA ARG A 106 17.71 -4.13 -0.32
C ARG A 106 16.85 -3.76 -1.54
N ASP A 107 17.27 -4.20 -2.71
CA ASP A 107 16.45 -4.12 -3.91
C ASP A 107 15.31 -5.16 -3.84
N ILE A 108 14.06 -4.70 -3.85
CA ILE A 108 12.86 -5.55 -3.79
C ILE A 108 12.16 -5.70 -5.14
N THR A 109 12.75 -5.20 -6.23
CA THR A 109 12.05 -5.12 -7.52
C THR A 109 11.70 -6.48 -8.10
N GLU A 110 12.60 -7.47 -8.00
CA GLU A 110 12.35 -8.83 -8.51
C GLU A 110 11.21 -9.52 -7.74
N GLU A 111 11.28 -9.51 -6.40
CA GLU A 111 10.23 -10.10 -5.57
C GLU A 111 8.90 -9.36 -5.72
N LEU A 112 8.92 -8.04 -5.86
CA LEU A 112 7.73 -7.24 -6.10
C LEU A 112 7.06 -7.62 -7.44
N ALA A 113 7.83 -7.84 -8.50
CA ALA A 113 7.34 -8.26 -9.81
C ALA A 113 6.62 -9.62 -9.77
N GLU A 114 6.94 -10.48 -8.82
CA GLU A 114 6.21 -11.73 -8.62
C GLU A 114 4.79 -11.54 -8.08
N GLY A 115 4.57 -10.50 -7.28
CA GLY A 115 3.31 -10.25 -6.59
C GLY A 115 2.39 -9.22 -7.25
N VAL A 116 2.92 -8.30 -8.08
CA VAL A 116 2.13 -7.22 -8.67
C VAL A 116 2.33 -7.11 -10.18
N ASP A 117 1.30 -6.62 -10.87
CA ASP A 117 1.32 -6.37 -12.32
C ASP A 117 1.63 -4.91 -12.64
N LYS A 118 1.23 -3.99 -11.75
CA LYS A 118 1.35 -2.54 -11.94
C LYS A 118 1.82 -1.87 -10.66
N VAL A 119 2.63 -0.81 -10.83
CA VAL A 119 3.08 0.04 -9.72
C VAL A 119 2.77 1.49 -10.05
N ASN A 120 2.05 2.17 -9.14
CA ASN A 120 1.84 3.60 -9.17
C ASN A 120 2.68 4.24 -8.07
N VAL A 121 3.60 5.10 -8.45
CA VAL A 121 4.46 5.82 -7.50
C VAL A 121 3.93 7.24 -7.30
N SER A 122 3.70 7.62 -6.04
CA SER A 122 3.30 8.99 -5.69
C SER A 122 4.53 9.89 -5.71
N LEU A 123 4.68 10.68 -6.76
CA LEU A 123 5.80 11.62 -6.90
C LEU A 123 5.70 12.80 -5.92
N ASN A 124 4.51 13.34 -5.70
CA ASN A 124 4.12 14.36 -4.72
C ASN A 124 4.78 15.74 -4.87
N ALA A 125 5.96 15.88 -5.46
CA ALA A 125 6.67 17.14 -5.60
C ALA A 125 7.57 17.16 -6.83
N GLY A 126 7.86 18.36 -7.33
CA GLY A 126 8.69 18.57 -8.51
C GLY A 126 10.19 18.74 -8.19
N SER A 127 10.57 18.82 -6.92
CA SER A 127 11.96 18.92 -6.49
C SER A 127 12.19 18.17 -5.19
N ARG A 128 13.46 17.85 -4.92
CA ARG A 128 13.91 17.19 -3.69
C ARG A 128 13.54 18.01 -2.45
N GLU A 129 13.80 19.31 -2.48
CA GLU A 129 13.53 20.22 -1.37
C GLU A 129 12.05 20.30 -1.05
N THR A 130 11.22 20.41 -2.08
CA THR A 130 9.75 20.43 -1.93
C THR A 130 9.24 19.09 -1.41
N TYR A 131 9.77 17.98 -1.89
CA TYR A 131 9.41 16.64 -1.39
C TYR A 131 9.74 16.50 0.10
N TYR A 132 10.95 16.88 0.49
CA TYR A 132 11.39 16.84 1.89
C TYR A 132 10.47 17.66 2.81
N ASP A 133 10.11 18.88 2.39
CA ASP A 133 9.24 19.76 3.18
C ASP A 133 7.80 19.24 3.29
N LEU A 134 7.23 18.71 2.20
CA LEU A 134 5.84 18.23 2.15
C LEU A 134 5.68 16.83 2.73
N CYS A 135 6.57 15.91 2.43
CA CYS A 135 6.44 14.50 2.76
C CYS A 135 7.15 14.11 4.05
N ARG A 136 8.10 14.90 4.52
CA ARG A 136 8.84 14.70 5.78
C ARG A 136 9.33 13.25 5.95
N PRO A 137 10.13 12.71 4.99
CA PRO A 137 10.54 11.33 5.01
C PRO A 137 11.53 11.04 6.13
N VAL A 138 11.43 9.86 6.75
CA VAL A 138 12.37 9.41 7.79
C VAL A 138 13.78 9.18 7.24
N PHE A 139 13.91 8.92 5.94
CA PHE A 139 15.20 8.75 5.24
C PHE A 139 15.85 10.08 4.83
N GLY A 140 15.22 11.22 5.16
CA GLY A 140 15.76 12.54 4.84
C GLY A 140 15.96 12.72 3.35
N GLU A 141 17.16 13.18 2.96
CA GLU A 141 17.48 13.48 1.57
C GLU A 141 17.66 12.26 0.67
N ASP A 142 17.72 11.05 1.22
CA ASP A 142 17.86 9.79 0.47
C ASP A 142 16.50 9.25 -0.03
N ALA A 143 15.41 9.85 0.42
CA ALA A 143 14.06 9.45 0.04
C ALA A 143 13.72 9.76 -1.41
#